data_044bc8507eb50816ef874a9e8a3f7d80
#
_entry.id   044bc8507eb50816ef874a9e8a3f7d80
#
_cell.length_a   1.000
_cell.length_b   1.000
_cell.length_c   1.000
_cell.angle_alpha   90.00
_cell.angle_beta   90.00
_cell.angle_gamma   90.00
#
_symmetry.space_group_name_H-M   'P 1'
#
loop_
_entity.id
_entity.type
_entity.pdbx_description
1 polymer ?
#
loop_
_entity_poly.entity_id
_entity_poly.type
_entity_poly.pdbx_seq_one_letter_code
_entity_poly.pdbx_strand_id
1 'polypeptide(L)'
;PISVVAAFVAMAALGRSINVISLAGIAFAVGMVVDAAIVVLENIYRHRENGKKANEAAYFGAKQVWSAVMVSAFTTVLVFVPILIMNLEAGQLFRDIAVAISVAVTMSLLVSVTVLPALAKWLLTGVKATKKNIFLIDNIARGFVKFTISYVKLITKSRIASLLVAGSVAFGALSISYSMLPKLEYLPEGNRNLIFGIMLPPPGYNLETLTEIAERVETRVKSLWASETGEKAEAGQPPKIKNYFFVAGAGGRTLFGASAIQDTRVRELIPVLTRSLFGEPGTFGFFTQPQFIQ
;
A
#
# COMPACT_ATOMS: atom_id res chain seq x y z
N PRO A 1 20.98 3.96 2.99
CA PRO A 1 20.69 4.63 4.29
C PRO A 1 20.76 6.15 4.19
N ILE A 2 21.82 6.71 3.58
CA ILE A 2 22.03 8.18 3.49
C ILE A 2 20.84 8.86 2.79
N SER A 3 20.34 8.30 1.69
CA SER A 3 19.20 8.86 0.95
C SER A 3 17.92 8.88 1.79
N VAL A 4 17.72 7.86 2.62
CA VAL A 4 16.57 7.78 3.52
C VAL A 4 16.64 8.84 4.61
N VAL A 5 17.81 8.97 5.25
CA VAL A 5 18.04 10.03 6.26
C VAL A 5 17.86 11.42 5.63
N ALA A 6 18.41 11.63 4.43
CA ALA A 6 18.25 12.88 3.70
C ALA A 6 16.77 13.16 3.36
N ALA A 7 15.99 12.12 3.05
CA ALA A 7 14.55 12.26 2.82
C ALA A 7 13.80 12.73 4.09
N PHE A 8 14.12 12.20 5.26
CA PHE A 8 13.55 12.66 6.53
C PHE A 8 13.87 14.13 6.81
N VAL A 9 15.14 14.52 6.60
CA VAL A 9 15.57 15.91 6.79
C VAL A 9 14.85 16.84 5.81
N ALA A 10 14.73 16.44 4.55
CA ALA A 10 14.06 17.24 3.53
C ALA A 10 12.55 17.34 3.79
N MET A 11 11.88 16.28 4.26
CA MET A 11 10.47 16.34 4.66
C MET A 11 10.26 17.29 5.83
N ALA A 12 11.13 17.24 6.84
CA ALA A 12 11.07 18.15 7.97
C ALA A 12 11.27 19.62 7.51
N ALA A 13 12.20 19.88 6.61
CA ALA A 13 12.43 21.21 6.02
C ALA A 13 11.24 21.72 5.20
N LEU A 14 10.45 20.81 4.61
CA LEU A 14 9.20 21.13 3.90
C LEU A 14 8.00 21.29 4.84
N GLY A 15 8.20 21.24 6.16
CA GLY A 15 7.14 21.37 7.16
C GLY A 15 6.15 20.20 7.17
N ARG A 16 6.54 19.03 6.66
CA ARG A 16 5.70 17.84 6.64
C ARG A 16 5.88 17.02 7.90
N SER A 17 4.77 16.58 8.48
CA SER A 17 4.78 15.70 9.64
C SER A 17 5.22 14.29 9.24
N ILE A 18 6.02 13.67 10.12
CA ILE A 18 6.35 12.24 9.98
C ILE A 18 5.23 11.45 10.65
N ASN A 19 4.32 10.93 9.85
CA ASN A 19 3.20 10.09 10.28
C ASN A 19 3.32 8.69 9.67
N VAL A 20 2.42 7.78 10.05
CA VAL A 20 2.42 6.38 9.55
C VAL A 20 2.33 6.33 8.02
N ILE A 21 1.59 7.26 7.41
CA ILE A 21 1.38 7.32 5.96
C ILE A 21 2.67 7.76 5.25
N SER A 22 3.34 8.81 5.75
CA SER A 22 4.63 9.25 5.19
C SER A 22 5.73 8.19 5.39
N LEU A 23 5.73 7.48 6.53
CA LEU A 23 6.64 6.35 6.77
C LEU A 23 6.40 5.20 5.78
N ALA A 24 5.14 4.87 5.49
CA ALA A 24 4.81 3.89 4.45
C ALA A 24 5.31 4.33 3.08
N GLY A 25 5.18 5.63 2.74
CA GLY A 25 5.74 6.22 1.51
C GLY A 25 7.26 6.08 1.43
N ILE A 26 7.97 6.38 2.51
CA ILE A 26 9.45 6.21 2.58
C ILE A 26 9.83 4.73 2.48
N ALA A 27 9.13 3.83 3.17
CA ALA A 27 9.37 2.39 3.08
C ALA A 27 9.22 1.86 1.65
N PHE A 28 8.18 2.32 0.94
CA PHE A 28 8.00 2.03 -0.48
C PHE A 28 9.12 2.62 -1.35
N ALA A 29 9.52 3.85 -1.07
CA ALA A 29 10.58 4.54 -1.79
C ALA A 29 11.95 3.85 -1.62
N VAL A 30 12.22 3.17 -0.50
CA VAL A 30 13.50 2.47 -0.27
C VAL A 30 13.81 1.48 -1.40
N GLY A 31 12.82 0.74 -1.89
CA GLY A 31 12.99 -0.16 -3.04
C GLY A 31 13.43 0.57 -4.31
N MET A 32 12.84 1.72 -4.62
CA MET A 32 13.16 2.53 -5.80
C MET A 32 14.48 3.30 -5.66
N VAL A 33 14.81 3.72 -4.44
CA VAL A 33 16.04 4.45 -4.11
C VAL A 33 17.30 3.60 -4.37
N VAL A 34 17.20 2.30 -4.12
CA VAL A 34 18.33 1.37 -4.29
C VAL A 34 18.70 1.17 -5.77
N ASP A 35 17.72 1.20 -6.68
CA ASP A 35 17.96 0.98 -8.11
C ASP A 35 18.93 1.98 -8.72
N ALA A 36 18.77 3.26 -8.42
CA ALA A 36 19.67 4.31 -8.90
C ALA A 36 21.12 4.07 -8.43
N ALA A 37 21.29 3.66 -7.17
CA ALA A 37 22.59 3.36 -6.59
C ALA A 37 23.23 2.11 -7.23
N ILE A 38 22.43 1.06 -7.47
CA ILE A 38 22.92 -0.17 -8.11
C ILE A 38 23.45 0.12 -9.51
N VAL A 39 22.68 0.85 -10.34
CA VAL A 39 23.09 1.17 -11.72
C VAL A 39 24.40 1.95 -11.75
N VAL A 40 24.55 2.95 -10.89
CA VAL A 40 25.78 3.75 -10.81
C VAL A 40 26.96 2.89 -10.33
N LEU A 41 26.76 2.10 -9.26
CA LEU A 41 27.81 1.27 -8.67
C LEU A 41 28.27 0.17 -9.64
N GLU A 42 27.33 -0.51 -10.29
CA GLU A 42 27.64 -1.54 -11.28
C GLU A 42 28.46 -0.98 -12.43
N ASN A 43 28.10 0.19 -12.96
CA ASN A 43 28.85 0.80 -14.05
C ASN A 43 30.25 1.26 -13.61
N ILE A 44 30.40 1.79 -12.38
CA ILE A 44 31.72 2.10 -11.80
C ILE A 44 32.55 0.82 -11.69
N TYR A 45 31.97 -0.27 -11.19
CA TYR A 45 32.67 -1.55 -11.06
C TYR A 45 33.09 -2.11 -12.41
N ARG A 46 32.24 -2.03 -13.43
CA ARG A 46 32.50 -2.43 -14.81
C ARG A 46 33.69 -1.66 -15.39
N HIS A 47 33.76 -0.35 -15.16
CA HIS A 47 34.93 0.45 -15.57
C HIS A 47 36.19 0.03 -14.83
N ARG A 48 36.07 -0.38 -13.57
CA ARG A 48 37.20 -0.88 -12.78
C ARG A 48 37.70 -2.24 -13.28
N GLU A 49 36.77 -3.15 -13.62
CA GLU A 49 37.12 -4.44 -14.25
C GLU A 49 37.86 -4.28 -15.60
N ASN A 50 37.50 -3.24 -16.35
CA ASN A 50 38.17 -2.88 -17.60
C ASN A 50 39.54 -2.20 -17.41
N GLY A 51 40.12 -2.24 -16.21
CA GLY A 51 41.49 -1.80 -15.91
C GLY A 51 41.64 -0.30 -15.60
N LYS A 52 40.56 0.50 -15.56
CA LYS A 52 40.67 1.92 -15.20
C LYS A 52 41.06 2.08 -13.73
N LYS A 53 41.80 3.16 -13.42
CA LYS A 53 42.10 3.53 -12.04
C LYS A 53 40.80 3.85 -11.26
N ALA A 54 40.80 3.67 -9.94
CA ALA A 54 39.58 3.86 -9.12
C ALA A 54 38.93 5.24 -9.32
N ASN A 55 39.75 6.31 -9.45
CA ASN A 55 39.25 7.65 -9.69
C ASN A 55 38.56 7.81 -11.06
N GLU A 56 39.20 7.28 -12.11
CA GLU A 56 38.65 7.30 -13.47
C GLU A 56 37.40 6.42 -13.58
N ALA A 57 37.40 5.25 -12.96
CA ALA A 57 36.27 4.36 -12.94
C ALA A 57 35.06 5.01 -12.25
N ALA A 58 35.26 5.67 -11.11
CA ALA A 58 34.20 6.38 -10.40
C ALA A 58 33.60 7.52 -11.24
N TYR A 59 34.46 8.34 -11.85
CA TYR A 59 34.04 9.48 -12.66
C TYR A 59 33.33 9.05 -13.95
N PHE A 60 33.95 8.21 -14.75
CA PHE A 60 33.38 7.79 -16.04
C PHE A 60 32.17 6.87 -15.84
N GLY A 61 32.20 6.02 -14.80
CA GLY A 61 31.09 5.16 -14.46
C GLY A 61 29.82 5.96 -14.08
N ALA A 62 29.96 6.96 -13.23
CA ALA A 62 28.85 7.84 -12.88
C ALA A 62 28.38 8.70 -14.06
N LYS A 63 29.31 9.31 -14.80
CA LYS A 63 29.03 10.17 -15.95
C LYS A 63 28.27 9.45 -17.06
N GLN A 64 28.59 8.19 -17.32
CA GLN A 64 27.97 7.43 -18.41
C GLN A 64 26.49 7.13 -18.16
N VAL A 65 26.09 6.91 -16.91
CA VAL A 65 24.71 6.55 -16.54
C VAL A 65 23.90 7.72 -16.00
N TRP A 66 24.51 8.88 -15.83
CA TRP A 66 23.91 10.08 -15.24
C TRP A 66 22.55 10.42 -15.87
N SER A 67 22.50 10.55 -17.19
CA SER A 67 21.28 10.94 -17.90
C SER A 67 20.16 9.90 -17.74
N ALA A 68 20.51 8.61 -17.77
CA ALA A 68 19.53 7.54 -17.60
C ALA A 68 18.92 7.54 -16.18
N VAL A 69 19.78 7.67 -15.16
CA VAL A 69 19.34 7.72 -13.75
C VAL A 69 18.52 8.98 -13.48
N MET A 70 18.90 10.12 -14.05
CA MET A 70 18.16 11.36 -13.93
C MET A 70 16.77 11.26 -14.55
N VAL A 71 16.66 10.75 -15.79
CA VAL A 71 15.38 10.58 -16.49
C VAL A 71 14.48 9.60 -15.72
N SER A 72 15.04 8.50 -15.22
CA SER A 72 14.31 7.54 -14.39
C SER A 72 13.72 8.20 -13.12
N ALA A 73 14.54 8.96 -12.40
CA ALA A 73 14.09 9.68 -11.20
C ALA A 73 12.99 10.71 -11.53
N PHE A 74 13.16 11.49 -12.60
CA PHE A 74 12.15 12.44 -13.06
C PHE A 74 10.85 11.76 -13.44
N THR A 75 10.91 10.66 -14.18
CA THR A 75 9.72 9.89 -14.56
C THR A 75 8.98 9.40 -13.33
N THR A 76 9.70 8.89 -12.33
CA THR A 76 9.10 8.45 -11.07
C THR A 76 8.40 9.60 -10.36
N VAL A 77 9.02 10.76 -10.24
CA VAL A 77 8.41 11.94 -9.59
C VAL A 77 7.19 12.42 -10.37
N LEU A 78 7.26 12.45 -11.72
CA LEU A 78 6.15 12.89 -12.57
C LEU A 78 4.88 12.04 -12.40
N VAL A 79 5.02 10.74 -12.15
CA VAL A 79 3.87 9.86 -11.87
C VAL A 79 3.09 10.31 -10.63
N PHE A 80 3.75 10.93 -9.65
CA PHE A 80 3.10 11.41 -8.43
C PHE A 80 2.55 12.83 -8.52
N VAL A 81 2.90 13.59 -9.57
CA VAL A 81 2.40 14.99 -9.74
C VAL A 81 0.88 15.07 -9.75
N PRO A 82 0.11 14.21 -10.45
CA PRO A 82 -1.34 14.25 -10.39
C PRO A 82 -1.90 14.13 -8.96
N ILE A 83 -1.29 13.29 -8.13
CA ILE A 83 -1.69 13.12 -6.71
C ILE A 83 -1.37 14.38 -5.91
N LEU A 84 -0.25 15.04 -6.19
CA LEU A 84 0.17 16.27 -5.49
C LEU A 84 -0.77 17.44 -5.74
N ILE A 85 -1.40 17.53 -6.91
CA ILE A 85 -2.31 18.60 -7.30
C ILE A 85 -3.79 18.28 -7.04
N MET A 86 -4.10 17.05 -6.65
CA MET A 86 -5.47 16.60 -6.41
C MET A 86 -6.04 17.26 -5.14
N ASN A 87 -7.21 17.93 -5.25
CA ASN A 87 -7.88 18.63 -4.15
C ASN A 87 -9.02 17.83 -3.49
N LEU A 88 -9.07 16.51 -3.72
CA LEU A 88 -10.02 15.61 -3.07
C LEU A 88 -9.51 15.20 -1.68
N GLU A 89 -10.42 14.84 -0.76
CA GLU A 89 -10.06 14.35 0.58
C GLU A 89 -9.13 13.14 0.52
N ALA A 90 -9.42 12.18 -0.37
CA ALA A 90 -8.51 11.07 -0.66
C ALA A 90 -7.13 11.55 -1.15
N GLY A 91 -7.08 12.63 -1.93
CA GLY A 91 -5.84 13.24 -2.40
C GLY A 91 -4.97 13.76 -1.25
N GLN A 92 -5.57 14.29 -0.19
CA GLN A 92 -4.81 14.76 0.99
C GLN A 92 -4.10 13.61 1.70
N LEU A 93 -4.74 12.45 1.81
CA LEU A 93 -4.14 11.26 2.40
C LEU A 93 -2.95 10.76 1.57
N PHE A 94 -3.12 10.65 0.25
CA PHE A 94 -2.07 10.15 -0.65
C PHE A 94 -0.98 11.19 -0.93
N ARG A 95 -1.24 12.47 -0.68
CA ARG A 95 -0.27 13.55 -0.89
C ARG A 95 0.98 13.37 -0.04
N ASP A 96 0.85 12.95 1.21
CA ASP A 96 1.99 12.71 2.09
C ASP A 96 2.86 11.55 1.59
N ILE A 97 2.25 10.49 1.05
CA ILE A 97 2.98 9.40 0.39
C ILE A 97 3.72 9.92 -0.84
N ALA A 98 3.01 10.67 -1.70
CA ALA A 98 3.57 11.21 -2.95
C ALA A 98 4.75 12.16 -2.69
N VAL A 99 4.65 13.02 -1.68
CA VAL A 99 5.75 13.90 -1.25
C VAL A 99 6.91 13.08 -0.73
N ALA A 100 6.66 12.12 0.17
CA ALA A 100 7.70 11.28 0.76
C ALA A 100 8.50 10.51 -0.31
N ILE A 101 7.81 9.89 -1.27
CA ILE A 101 8.44 9.16 -2.38
C ILE A 101 9.22 10.13 -3.28
N SER A 102 8.62 11.24 -3.69
CA SER A 102 9.26 12.21 -4.58
C SER A 102 10.53 12.79 -3.97
N VAL A 103 10.49 13.12 -2.69
CA VAL A 103 11.66 13.61 -1.94
C VAL A 103 12.72 12.54 -1.81
N ALA A 104 12.35 11.30 -1.44
CA ALA A 104 13.29 10.20 -1.28
C ALA A 104 14.00 9.85 -2.60
N VAL A 105 13.27 9.81 -3.72
CA VAL A 105 13.84 9.56 -5.06
C VAL A 105 14.77 10.69 -5.49
N THR A 106 14.40 11.95 -5.24
CA THR A 106 15.24 13.11 -5.54
C THR A 106 16.55 13.09 -4.71
N MET A 107 16.44 12.79 -3.41
CA MET A 107 17.62 12.65 -2.55
C MET A 107 18.50 11.46 -2.96
N SER A 108 17.88 10.36 -3.41
CA SER A 108 18.63 9.22 -3.95
C SER A 108 19.41 9.58 -5.19
N LEU A 109 18.81 10.33 -6.12
CA LEU A 109 19.52 10.82 -7.31
C LEU A 109 20.76 11.62 -6.91
N LEU A 110 20.60 12.59 -5.99
CA LEU A 110 21.72 13.41 -5.52
C LEU A 110 22.84 12.57 -4.88
N VAL A 111 22.46 11.64 -4.00
CA VAL A 111 23.42 10.75 -3.33
C VAL A 111 24.11 9.82 -4.33
N SER A 112 23.38 9.28 -5.31
CA SER A 112 23.91 8.34 -6.30
C SER A 112 24.93 8.97 -7.24
N VAL A 113 24.83 10.27 -7.50
CA VAL A 113 25.78 10.95 -8.40
C VAL A 113 26.89 11.70 -7.68
N THR A 114 26.78 11.92 -6.37
CA THR A 114 27.77 12.64 -5.58
C THR A 114 28.49 11.73 -4.58
N VAL A 115 27.73 11.22 -3.62
CA VAL A 115 28.29 10.45 -2.49
C VAL A 115 28.76 9.07 -2.94
N LEU A 116 27.97 8.39 -3.77
CA LEU A 116 28.27 7.03 -4.18
C LEU A 116 29.58 6.93 -5.00
N PRO A 117 29.84 7.78 -6.02
CA PRO A 117 31.12 7.76 -6.73
C PRO A 117 32.30 8.09 -5.83
N ALA A 118 32.13 9.01 -4.86
CA ALA A 118 33.19 9.35 -3.91
C ALA A 118 33.55 8.16 -2.99
N LEU A 119 32.53 7.48 -2.45
CA LEU A 119 32.70 6.27 -1.65
C LEU A 119 33.25 5.11 -2.48
N ALA A 120 32.77 4.91 -3.70
CA ALA A 120 33.28 3.88 -4.61
C ALA A 120 34.75 4.09 -4.94
N LYS A 121 35.19 5.34 -5.22
CA LYS A 121 36.58 5.66 -5.38
C LYS A 121 37.42 5.22 -4.16
N TRP A 122 36.97 5.57 -2.97
CA TRP A 122 37.71 5.26 -1.74
C TRP A 122 37.77 3.74 -1.48
N LEU A 123 36.65 3.04 -1.61
CA LEU A 123 36.56 1.58 -1.39
C LEU A 123 37.32 0.77 -2.44
N LEU A 124 37.35 1.23 -3.71
CA LEU A 124 38.04 0.53 -4.80
C LEU A 124 39.53 0.90 -4.92
N THR A 125 40.01 1.85 -4.12
CA THR A 125 41.42 2.19 -4.05
C THR A 125 42.18 1.05 -3.37
N GLY A 126 43.20 0.49 -4.06
CA GLY A 126 43.97 -0.64 -3.54
C GLY A 126 43.36 -2.02 -3.77
N VAL A 127 42.12 -2.11 -4.18
CA VAL A 127 41.46 -3.40 -4.49
C VAL A 127 41.74 -3.74 -5.96
N LYS A 128 42.38 -4.87 -6.21
CA LYS A 128 42.48 -5.46 -7.56
C LYS A 128 41.09 -6.07 -7.89
N ALA A 129 40.54 -5.71 -9.03
CA ALA A 129 39.32 -6.33 -9.55
C ALA A 129 39.63 -7.78 -9.95
N THR A 130 39.65 -8.68 -8.99
CA THR A 130 39.88 -10.12 -9.23
C THR A 130 38.54 -10.81 -9.23
N LYS A 131 38.19 -11.42 -10.36
CA LYS A 131 36.98 -12.33 -10.40
C LYS A 131 37.25 -13.51 -9.48
N LYS A 132 36.65 -13.48 -8.30
CA LYS A 132 36.64 -14.61 -7.39
C LYS A 132 35.52 -15.56 -7.84
N ASN A 133 35.89 -16.60 -8.56
CA ASN A 133 34.92 -17.62 -8.99
C ASN A 133 34.39 -18.36 -7.76
N ILE A 134 33.12 -18.18 -7.47
CA ILE A 134 32.38 -19.00 -6.50
C ILE A 134 31.69 -20.10 -7.30
N PHE A 135 32.32 -21.28 -7.36
CA PHE A 135 31.99 -22.40 -8.25
C PHE A 135 30.47 -22.70 -8.32
N LEU A 136 29.78 -22.70 -7.19
CA LEU A 136 28.35 -23.02 -7.14
C LEU A 136 27.47 -21.90 -7.73
N ILE A 137 27.74 -20.67 -7.33
CA ILE A 137 26.96 -19.49 -7.76
C ILE A 137 27.21 -19.21 -9.24
N ASP A 138 28.46 -19.32 -9.69
CA ASP A 138 28.83 -19.07 -11.08
C ASP A 138 28.27 -20.13 -12.04
N ASN A 139 28.13 -21.37 -11.60
CA ASN A 139 27.50 -22.41 -12.41
C ASN A 139 26.01 -22.20 -12.59
N ILE A 140 25.30 -21.84 -11.50
CA ILE A 140 23.87 -21.52 -11.55
C ILE A 140 23.64 -20.26 -12.39
N ALA A 141 24.44 -19.20 -12.16
CA ALA A 141 24.36 -17.96 -12.93
C ALA A 141 24.62 -18.19 -14.42
N ARG A 142 25.66 -18.96 -14.77
CA ARG A 142 25.95 -19.33 -16.17
C ARG A 142 24.84 -20.17 -16.80
N GLY A 143 24.25 -21.09 -16.06
CA GLY A 143 23.09 -21.86 -16.50
C GLY A 143 21.89 -20.97 -16.81
N PHE A 144 21.57 -20.06 -15.90
CA PHE A 144 20.49 -19.09 -16.08
C PHE A 144 20.73 -18.15 -17.26
N VAL A 145 21.93 -17.56 -17.36
CA VAL A 145 22.31 -16.71 -18.49
C VAL A 145 22.21 -17.47 -19.82
N LYS A 146 22.70 -18.72 -19.87
CA LYS A 146 22.64 -19.55 -21.08
C LYS A 146 21.19 -19.87 -21.48
N PHE A 147 20.33 -20.19 -20.50
CA PHE A 147 18.90 -20.38 -20.72
C PHE A 147 18.25 -19.11 -21.27
N THR A 148 18.46 -17.97 -20.61
CA THR A 148 17.90 -16.68 -21.03
C THR A 148 18.35 -16.28 -22.44
N ILE A 149 19.65 -16.42 -22.75
CA ILE A 149 20.18 -16.11 -24.09
C ILE A 149 19.57 -17.06 -25.14
N SER A 150 19.44 -18.34 -24.85
CA SER A 150 18.84 -19.33 -25.77
C SER A 150 17.36 -19.00 -26.01
N TYR A 151 16.62 -18.66 -24.97
CA TYR A 151 15.22 -18.25 -25.06
C TYR A 151 15.04 -16.96 -25.89
N VAL A 152 15.84 -15.94 -25.60
CA VAL A 152 15.83 -14.69 -26.39
C VAL A 152 16.18 -14.96 -27.85
N LYS A 153 17.22 -15.75 -28.13
CA LYS A 153 17.59 -16.12 -29.51
C LYS A 153 16.47 -16.84 -30.24
N LEU A 154 15.74 -17.74 -29.56
CA LEU A 154 14.62 -18.47 -30.14
C LEU A 154 13.50 -17.49 -30.54
N ILE A 155 13.14 -16.55 -29.68
CA ILE A 155 12.09 -15.57 -29.93
C ILE A 155 12.51 -14.59 -31.03
N THR A 156 13.74 -14.11 -31.01
CA THR A 156 14.23 -13.07 -31.93
C THR A 156 14.66 -13.63 -33.29
N LYS A 157 14.64 -14.96 -33.47
CA LYS A 157 15.03 -15.61 -34.72
C LYS A 157 14.14 -15.22 -35.92
N SER A 158 12.86 -14.92 -35.67
CA SER A 158 11.89 -14.56 -36.69
C SER A 158 10.99 -13.41 -36.19
N ARG A 159 10.69 -12.43 -37.05
CA ARG A 159 9.73 -11.35 -36.74
C ARG A 159 8.34 -11.90 -36.38
N ILE A 160 7.91 -12.97 -37.05
CA ILE A 160 6.63 -13.61 -36.77
C ILE A 160 6.65 -14.27 -35.38
N ALA A 161 7.73 -14.97 -35.03
CA ALA A 161 7.87 -15.56 -33.69
C ALA A 161 7.86 -14.49 -32.59
N SER A 162 8.56 -13.37 -32.79
CA SER A 162 8.54 -12.24 -31.86
C SER A 162 7.13 -11.66 -31.68
N LEU A 163 6.39 -11.44 -32.76
CA LEU A 163 5.02 -10.92 -32.71
C LEU A 163 4.05 -11.92 -32.05
N LEU A 164 4.17 -13.20 -32.34
CA LEU A 164 3.33 -14.23 -31.72
C LEU A 164 3.58 -14.32 -30.19
N VAL A 165 4.84 -14.31 -29.77
CA VAL A 165 5.17 -14.32 -28.33
C VAL A 165 4.71 -13.04 -27.65
N ALA A 166 4.98 -11.87 -28.22
CA ALA A 166 4.52 -10.60 -27.66
C ALA A 166 2.99 -10.53 -27.59
N GLY A 167 2.31 -10.95 -28.66
CA GLY A 167 0.84 -11.00 -28.73
C GLY A 167 0.25 -11.99 -27.72
N SER A 168 0.83 -13.18 -27.59
CA SER A 168 0.34 -14.19 -26.64
C SER A 168 0.51 -13.74 -25.18
N VAL A 169 1.64 -13.11 -24.83
CA VAL A 169 1.89 -12.56 -23.51
C VAL A 169 0.94 -11.40 -23.21
N ALA A 170 0.77 -10.46 -24.16
CA ALA A 170 -0.16 -9.34 -24.02
C ALA A 170 -1.61 -9.83 -23.88
N PHE A 171 -2.03 -10.77 -24.73
CA PHE A 171 -3.38 -11.35 -24.66
C PHE A 171 -3.60 -12.11 -23.35
N GLY A 172 -2.64 -12.92 -22.90
CA GLY A 172 -2.70 -13.63 -21.64
C GLY A 172 -2.79 -12.67 -20.44
N ALA A 173 -1.97 -11.62 -20.43
CA ALA A 173 -1.99 -10.60 -19.39
C ALA A 173 -3.35 -9.86 -19.34
N LEU A 174 -3.88 -9.45 -20.50
CA LEU A 174 -5.19 -8.81 -20.59
C LEU A 174 -6.33 -9.73 -20.15
N SER A 175 -6.30 -11.00 -20.56
CA SER A 175 -7.31 -11.98 -20.18
C SER A 175 -7.31 -12.25 -18.67
N ILE A 176 -6.14 -12.41 -18.09
CA ILE A 176 -5.99 -12.60 -16.62
C ILE A 176 -6.45 -11.33 -15.90
N SER A 177 -6.01 -10.15 -16.34
CA SER A 177 -6.46 -8.87 -15.75
C SER A 177 -7.97 -8.73 -15.80
N TYR A 178 -8.59 -9.04 -16.94
CA TYR A 178 -10.05 -8.94 -17.08
C TYR A 178 -10.80 -9.93 -16.17
N SER A 179 -10.32 -11.17 -16.07
CA SER A 179 -10.95 -12.19 -15.23
C SER A 179 -10.77 -11.96 -13.72
N MET A 180 -9.69 -11.28 -13.34
CA MET A 180 -9.34 -11.00 -11.94
C MET A 180 -9.58 -9.55 -11.53
N LEU A 181 -10.27 -8.75 -12.34
CA LEU A 181 -10.58 -7.35 -12.01
C LEU A 181 -11.33 -7.29 -10.67
N PRO A 182 -10.70 -6.79 -9.59
CA PRO A 182 -11.41 -6.56 -8.33
C PRO A 182 -12.41 -5.43 -8.52
N LYS A 183 -13.40 -5.37 -7.65
CA LYS A 183 -14.27 -4.20 -7.58
C LYS A 183 -13.41 -2.97 -7.31
N LEU A 184 -13.58 -1.93 -8.13
CA LEU A 184 -12.87 -0.67 -7.94
C LEU A 184 -13.50 0.05 -6.73
N GLU A 185 -12.80 0.02 -5.61
CA GLU A 185 -13.14 0.76 -4.41
C GLU A 185 -12.12 1.87 -4.20
N TYR A 186 -12.58 3.07 -3.99
CA TYR A 186 -11.74 4.27 -3.83
C TYR A 186 -10.87 4.20 -2.56
N LEU A 187 -11.43 3.64 -1.51
CA LEU A 187 -10.76 3.40 -0.24
C LEU A 187 -11.15 2.01 0.23
N PRO A 188 -10.22 1.22 0.75
CA PRO A 188 -10.60 -0.04 1.38
C PRO A 188 -11.62 0.27 2.45
N GLU A 189 -12.75 -0.43 2.43
CA GLU A 189 -13.74 -0.35 3.49
C GLU A 189 -12.97 -0.58 4.79
N GLY A 190 -12.87 0.48 5.60
CA GLY A 190 -12.13 0.39 6.86
C GLY A 190 -12.76 -0.73 7.66
N ASN A 191 -12.00 -1.78 7.90
CA ASN A 191 -12.45 -2.97 8.63
C ASN A 191 -12.51 -2.63 10.13
N ARG A 192 -13.22 -1.53 10.47
CA ARG A 192 -13.53 -1.21 11.86
C ARG A 192 -14.50 -2.26 12.35
N ASN A 193 -14.12 -2.95 13.39
CA ASN A 193 -15.03 -3.83 14.13
C ASN A 193 -16.09 -3.02 14.88
N LEU A 194 -16.82 -2.22 14.12
CA LEU A 194 -17.91 -1.38 14.65
C LEU A 194 -18.98 -1.20 13.60
N ILE A 195 -20.22 -1.52 13.95
CA ILE A 195 -21.42 -1.11 13.24
C ILE A 195 -22.03 0.06 14.00
N PHE A 196 -22.44 1.05 13.25
CA PHE A 196 -23.12 2.22 13.77
C PHE A 196 -24.51 2.33 13.16
N GLY A 197 -25.51 2.52 14.01
CA GLY A 197 -26.89 2.67 13.61
C GLY A 197 -27.49 3.98 14.11
N ILE A 198 -28.34 4.57 13.30
CA ILE A 198 -29.14 5.73 13.68
C ILE A 198 -30.59 5.28 13.69
N MET A 199 -31.29 5.58 14.78
CA MET A 199 -32.75 5.44 14.88
C MET A 199 -33.36 6.82 15.00
N LEU A 200 -34.36 7.06 14.18
CA LEU A 200 -35.18 8.26 14.18
C LEU A 200 -36.58 7.90 14.72
N PRO A 201 -36.87 8.16 16.00
CA PRO A 201 -38.18 7.91 16.57
C PRO A 201 -39.18 8.97 16.09
N PRO A 202 -40.49 8.69 16.22
CA PRO A 202 -41.53 9.70 16.00
C PRO A 202 -41.35 10.90 16.94
N PRO A 203 -41.83 12.08 16.52
CA PRO A 203 -41.83 13.26 17.38
C PRO A 203 -42.62 13.00 18.65
N GLY A 204 -42.13 13.44 19.80
CA GLY A 204 -42.79 13.32 21.08
C GLY A 204 -42.38 12.14 21.94
N TYR A 205 -41.49 11.28 21.47
CA TYR A 205 -40.91 10.23 22.31
C TYR A 205 -39.98 10.83 23.36
N ASN A 206 -40.22 10.48 24.61
CA ASN A 206 -39.35 10.86 25.72
C ASN A 206 -38.22 9.85 25.94
N LEU A 207 -37.30 10.15 26.84
CA LEU A 207 -36.15 9.29 27.12
C LEU A 207 -36.54 7.90 27.62
N GLU A 208 -37.62 7.82 28.40
CA GLU A 208 -38.13 6.56 28.97
C GLU A 208 -38.58 5.63 27.85
N THR A 209 -39.44 6.11 26.92
CA THR A 209 -39.87 5.37 25.74
C THR A 209 -38.70 4.91 24.88
N LEU A 210 -37.67 5.78 24.70
CA LEU A 210 -36.49 5.41 23.93
C LEU A 210 -35.67 4.31 24.62
N THR A 211 -35.60 4.32 25.94
CA THR A 211 -34.97 3.28 26.74
C THR A 211 -35.70 1.95 26.62
N GLU A 212 -37.01 1.96 26.71
CA GLU A 212 -37.83 0.75 26.49
C GLU A 212 -37.63 0.14 25.10
N ILE A 213 -37.52 0.98 24.04
CA ILE A 213 -37.20 0.51 22.69
C ILE A 213 -35.82 -0.13 22.66
N ALA A 214 -34.81 0.49 23.31
CA ALA A 214 -33.48 -0.06 23.38
C ALA A 214 -33.47 -1.44 24.06
N GLU A 215 -34.15 -1.60 25.17
CA GLU A 215 -34.27 -2.87 25.91
C GLU A 215 -34.98 -3.96 25.05
N ARG A 216 -36.01 -3.60 24.30
CA ARG A 216 -36.68 -4.54 23.39
C ARG A 216 -35.73 -4.95 22.24
N VAL A 217 -34.99 -4.01 21.64
CA VAL A 217 -34.02 -4.31 20.59
C VAL A 217 -32.90 -5.17 21.15
N GLU A 218 -32.39 -4.84 22.34
CA GLU A 218 -31.39 -5.63 23.04
C GLU A 218 -31.82 -7.06 23.26
N THR A 219 -33.05 -7.25 23.78
CA THR A 219 -33.64 -8.58 24.01
C THR A 219 -33.69 -9.41 22.74
N ARG A 220 -34.03 -8.81 21.59
CA ARG A 220 -34.10 -9.49 20.28
C ARG A 220 -32.73 -9.97 19.77
N VAL A 221 -31.67 -9.28 20.13
CA VAL A 221 -30.30 -9.62 19.71
C VAL A 221 -29.47 -10.35 20.77
N LYS A 222 -30.06 -10.58 21.94
CA LYS A 222 -29.41 -11.21 23.10
C LYS A 222 -28.84 -12.60 22.78
N SER A 223 -29.49 -13.35 21.90
CA SER A 223 -29.01 -14.66 21.42
C SER A 223 -27.69 -14.60 20.66
N LEU A 224 -27.27 -13.40 20.22
CA LEU A 224 -25.97 -13.17 19.56
C LEU A 224 -24.89 -12.65 20.52
N TRP A 225 -25.19 -12.40 21.78
CA TRP A 225 -24.21 -11.90 22.73
C TRP A 225 -23.22 -12.97 23.10
N ALA A 226 -21.93 -12.63 22.95
CA ALA A 226 -20.84 -13.53 23.29
C ALA A 226 -20.79 -13.86 24.78
N SER A 227 -21.16 -12.92 25.64
CA SER A 227 -21.20 -13.08 27.10
C SER A 227 -22.25 -14.11 27.56
N GLU A 228 -23.30 -14.33 26.79
CA GLU A 228 -24.39 -15.24 27.19
C GLU A 228 -24.31 -16.59 26.45
N THR A 229 -23.86 -16.60 25.21
CA THR A 229 -23.96 -17.78 24.33
C THR A 229 -22.58 -18.29 23.87
N GLY A 230 -21.50 -17.70 24.41
CA GLY A 230 -20.12 -18.06 24.06
C GLY A 230 -19.61 -17.33 22.82
N GLU A 231 -18.27 -17.35 22.65
CA GLU A 231 -17.58 -16.58 21.61
C GLU A 231 -17.66 -17.16 20.19
N LYS A 232 -18.02 -18.45 20.09
CA LYS A 232 -18.07 -19.15 18.79
C LYS A 232 -19.45 -19.03 18.16
N ALA A 233 -19.54 -18.49 16.96
CA ALA A 233 -20.72 -18.58 16.12
C ALA A 233 -20.78 -19.96 15.45
N GLU A 234 -21.97 -20.53 15.32
CA GLU A 234 -22.18 -21.75 14.55
C GLU A 234 -22.00 -21.49 13.05
N ALA A 235 -21.68 -22.54 12.29
CA ALA A 235 -21.48 -22.43 10.86
C ALA A 235 -22.75 -21.88 10.17
N GLY A 236 -22.60 -20.79 9.43
CA GLY A 236 -23.71 -20.13 8.73
C GLY A 236 -24.50 -19.10 9.54
N GLN A 237 -24.18 -18.90 10.82
CA GLN A 237 -24.76 -17.84 11.64
C GLN A 237 -23.90 -16.55 11.62
N PRO A 238 -24.52 -15.37 11.85
CA PRO A 238 -23.76 -14.13 12.01
C PRO A 238 -22.80 -14.22 13.20
N PRO A 239 -21.70 -13.42 13.21
CA PRO A 239 -20.74 -13.45 14.29
C PRO A 239 -21.37 -13.00 15.61
N LYS A 240 -20.82 -13.47 16.74
CA LYS A 240 -21.25 -13.05 18.06
C LYS A 240 -20.90 -11.60 18.34
N ILE A 241 -21.82 -10.89 19.01
CA ILE A 241 -21.65 -9.50 19.45
C ILE A 241 -20.73 -9.48 20.66
N LYS A 242 -19.64 -8.71 20.58
CA LYS A 242 -18.68 -8.47 21.65
C LYS A 242 -19.14 -7.34 22.55
N ASN A 243 -19.47 -6.21 21.96
CA ASN A 243 -19.95 -5.02 22.64
C ASN A 243 -21.17 -4.48 21.90
N TYR A 244 -22.11 -3.95 22.65
CA TYR A 244 -23.28 -3.27 22.17
C TYR A 244 -23.48 -2.00 22.98
N PHE A 245 -23.86 -0.90 22.36
CA PHE A 245 -24.20 0.32 23.03
C PHE A 245 -25.39 1.00 22.38
N PHE A 246 -26.13 1.70 23.22
CA PHE A 246 -27.25 2.54 22.85
C PHE A 246 -27.07 3.91 23.49
N VAL A 247 -27.27 4.97 22.73
CA VAL A 247 -27.18 6.36 23.20
C VAL A 247 -28.44 7.09 22.82
N ALA A 248 -29.24 7.47 23.80
CA ALA A 248 -30.37 8.35 23.60
C ALA A 248 -29.92 9.81 23.80
N GLY A 249 -30.07 10.64 22.78
CA GLY A 249 -29.72 12.07 22.82
C GLY A 249 -30.94 12.97 22.99
N ALA A 250 -30.73 14.13 23.59
CA ALA A 250 -31.73 15.20 23.62
C ALA A 250 -32.11 15.59 22.18
N GLY A 251 -33.43 15.64 21.88
CA GLY A 251 -33.92 15.93 20.52
C GLY A 251 -34.27 14.71 19.68
N GLY A 252 -34.36 13.52 20.29
CA GLY A 252 -34.90 12.31 19.64
C GLY A 252 -33.93 11.57 18.74
N ARG A 253 -32.67 11.95 18.66
CA ARG A 253 -31.65 11.19 17.92
C ARG A 253 -31.11 10.08 18.80
N THR A 254 -31.21 8.86 18.30
CA THR A 254 -30.72 7.67 19.01
C THR A 254 -29.67 6.97 18.18
N LEU A 255 -28.57 6.62 18.82
CA LEU A 255 -27.43 5.98 18.20
C LEU A 255 -27.27 4.58 18.79
N PHE A 256 -27.06 3.62 17.91
CA PHE A 256 -26.73 2.24 18.26
C PHE A 256 -25.34 1.91 17.77
N GLY A 257 -24.65 1.04 18.47
CA GLY A 257 -23.41 0.49 17.96
C GLY A 257 -23.20 -0.93 18.43
N ALA A 258 -22.55 -1.72 17.58
CA ALA A 258 -22.18 -3.10 17.91
C ALA A 258 -20.81 -3.43 17.32
N SER A 259 -20.04 -4.20 18.08
CA SER A 259 -18.79 -4.82 17.60
C SER A 259 -18.93 -6.35 17.68
N ALA A 260 -18.24 -7.05 16.77
CA ALA A 260 -18.24 -8.51 16.72
C ALA A 260 -17.01 -9.10 17.41
N ILE A 261 -17.06 -10.36 17.82
CA ILE A 261 -15.88 -11.12 18.23
C ILE A 261 -14.95 -11.34 17.04
N GLN A 262 -15.52 -11.61 15.86
CA GLN A 262 -14.78 -11.78 14.61
C GLN A 262 -14.77 -10.46 13.83
N ASP A 263 -13.68 -9.70 13.91
CA ASP A 263 -13.56 -8.35 13.36
C ASP A 263 -13.86 -8.28 11.85
N THR A 264 -13.50 -9.31 11.10
CA THR A 264 -13.69 -9.38 9.64
C THR A 264 -15.13 -9.62 9.21
N ARG A 265 -16.00 -10.12 10.11
CA ARG A 265 -17.39 -10.51 9.82
C ARG A 265 -18.42 -9.56 10.43
N VAL A 266 -18.01 -8.46 11.03
CA VAL A 266 -18.92 -7.52 11.72
C VAL A 266 -20.06 -7.03 10.83
N ARG A 267 -19.83 -6.89 9.53
CA ARG A 267 -20.84 -6.46 8.54
C ARG A 267 -22.04 -7.40 8.44
N GLU A 268 -21.86 -8.66 8.76
CA GLU A 268 -22.95 -9.64 8.76
C GLU A 268 -23.99 -9.38 9.87
N LEU A 269 -23.65 -8.56 10.87
CA LEU A 269 -24.58 -8.10 11.89
C LEU A 269 -25.56 -7.03 11.38
N ILE A 270 -25.27 -6.31 10.30
CA ILE A 270 -26.11 -5.22 9.78
C ILE A 270 -27.54 -5.68 9.50
N PRO A 271 -27.79 -6.75 8.73
CA PRO A 271 -29.15 -7.17 8.44
C PRO A 271 -29.90 -7.64 9.70
N VAL A 272 -29.21 -8.22 10.66
CA VAL A 272 -29.82 -8.70 11.92
C VAL A 272 -30.24 -7.54 12.81
N LEU A 273 -29.32 -6.57 13.00
CA LEU A 273 -29.59 -5.37 13.78
C LEU A 273 -30.67 -4.49 13.12
N THR A 274 -30.62 -4.34 11.80
CA THR A 274 -31.68 -3.61 11.07
C THR A 274 -33.04 -4.26 11.24
N ARG A 275 -33.10 -5.59 11.14
CA ARG A 275 -34.37 -6.34 11.33
C ARG A 275 -34.88 -6.21 12.75
N SER A 276 -34.02 -6.09 13.75
CA SER A 276 -34.45 -5.91 15.16
C SER A 276 -35.16 -4.58 15.41
N LEU A 277 -34.92 -3.55 14.60
CA LEU A 277 -35.59 -2.26 14.65
C LEU A 277 -36.99 -2.25 13.96
N PHE A 278 -37.18 -3.09 12.94
CA PHE A 278 -38.46 -3.10 12.18
C PHE A 278 -39.71 -3.48 13.00
N GLY A 279 -39.52 -3.98 14.21
CA GLY A 279 -40.65 -4.26 15.12
C GLY A 279 -41.17 -3.06 15.90
N GLU A 280 -40.55 -1.88 15.78
CA GLU A 280 -40.92 -0.71 16.57
C GLU A 280 -41.80 0.25 15.74
N PRO A 281 -43.08 0.49 16.17
CA PRO A 281 -44.01 1.31 15.40
C PRO A 281 -43.48 2.74 15.17
N GLY A 282 -43.56 3.20 13.93
CA GLY A 282 -43.24 4.56 13.56
C GLY A 282 -41.74 4.94 13.63
N THR A 283 -40.90 4.01 14.01
CA THR A 283 -39.43 4.25 14.05
C THR A 283 -38.80 3.90 12.71
N PHE A 284 -37.89 4.75 12.27
CA PHE A 284 -37.02 4.50 11.12
C PHE A 284 -35.60 4.39 11.58
N GLY A 285 -34.89 3.36 11.13
CA GLY A 285 -33.48 3.20 11.49
C GLY A 285 -32.73 2.35 10.48
N PHE A 286 -31.43 2.62 10.41
CA PHE A 286 -30.49 1.85 9.58
C PHE A 286 -29.17 1.69 10.29
N PHE A 287 -28.47 0.63 9.96
CA PHE A 287 -27.11 0.35 10.42
C PHE A 287 -26.13 0.42 9.26
N THR A 288 -24.96 0.96 9.52
CA THR A 288 -23.86 1.02 8.58
C THR A 288 -22.54 0.75 9.28
N GLN A 289 -21.57 0.29 8.54
CA GLN A 289 -20.19 0.22 9.03
C GLN A 289 -19.53 1.58 8.72
N PRO A 290 -19.02 2.33 9.72
CA PRO A 290 -18.38 3.60 9.45
C PRO A 290 -17.12 3.39 8.64
N GLN A 291 -16.98 4.11 7.53
CA GLN A 291 -15.76 4.16 6.75
C GLN A 291 -14.71 4.99 7.49
N PHE A 292 -13.42 4.72 7.25
CA PHE A 292 -12.31 5.41 7.92
C PHE A 292 -12.25 6.91 7.61
N ILE A 293 -12.85 7.32 6.47
CA ILE A 293 -12.87 8.72 6.00
C ILE A 293 -14.19 8.89 5.24
N GLN A 294 -15.00 9.82 5.68
CA GLN A 294 -16.08 10.42 4.88
C GLN A 294 -15.58 11.70 4.26
#